data_33ca266d4df663cfa7b481d1b41f8f8a
#
_entry.id   33ca266d4df663cfa7b481d1b41f8f8a
#
_cell.length_a   1.000
_cell.length_b   1.000
_cell.length_c   1.000
_cell.angle_alpha   90.00
_cell.angle_beta   90.00
_cell.angle_gamma   90.00
#
_symmetry.space_group_name_H-M   'P 1'
#
loop_
_entity.id
_entity.type
_entity.pdbx_description
1 polymer ?
#
loop_
_entity_poly.entity_id
_entity_poly.type
_entity_poly.pdbx_seq_one_letter_code
_entity_poly.pdbx_strand_id
1 'polypeptide(L)'
;MKTEEVFPNTFKAMRKQIEQHKAIGRRMWQQRLGTSSEFCRAVVSNGYLTEKQMQRAMERYRLGASRDGGVIFWQIDECDQLRDGKIMHYCPDCHRDHDRKPTWAAYLLRKHGQLPKEWNTDHCLFGLHLLKTLPLPLPIWRGAITSASEYSSAKTICLPPSQGGARCGSATSIAVVEAEKTAVIMSEVKPDYIWLATGGKTELNVAKLRPLAGHRIILFPDTDEDGQTYREWYGIAEAASEVFGHPITVSSILEQRATPAQKAAKIDLVDLLFPQSEV
;
A
#
# COMPACT_ATOMS: atom_id res chain seq x y z
N MET A 1 14.88 -2.89 -47.66
CA MET A 1 16.19 -2.90 -46.97
C MET A 1 15.93 -2.70 -45.48
N LYS A 2 15.87 -3.74 -44.81
CA LYS A 2 16.40 -4.27 -43.56
C LYS A 2 16.50 -3.24 -42.40
N THR A 3 15.36 -3.06 -41.72
CA THR A 3 15.26 -2.40 -40.41
C THR A 3 15.00 -3.41 -39.26
N GLU A 4 14.94 -4.73 -39.54
CA GLU A 4 14.56 -5.76 -38.58
C GLU A 4 15.72 -6.45 -37.84
N GLU A 5 16.98 -6.18 -38.18
CA GLU A 5 18.12 -6.94 -37.63
C GLU A 5 18.85 -6.29 -36.44
N VAL A 6 18.52 -5.05 -36.04
CA VAL A 6 19.26 -4.34 -34.96
C VAL A 6 18.71 -4.59 -33.56
N PHE A 7 17.45 -5.02 -33.43
CA PHE A 7 16.75 -5.08 -32.14
C PHE A 7 16.69 -6.43 -31.38
N PRO A 8 16.87 -7.62 -31.97
CA PRO A 8 16.65 -8.88 -31.24
C PRO A 8 17.62 -9.13 -30.07
N ASN A 9 18.88 -8.73 -30.22
CA ASN A 9 19.90 -8.95 -29.19
C ASN A 9 19.75 -8.01 -28.00
N THR A 10 19.29 -6.77 -28.23
CA THR A 10 19.04 -5.76 -27.19
C THR A 10 17.86 -6.17 -26.33
N PHE A 11 16.75 -6.61 -26.92
CA PHE A 11 15.57 -7.10 -26.19
C PHE A 11 15.87 -8.36 -25.39
N LYS A 12 16.65 -9.28 -25.93
CA LYS A 12 17.07 -10.51 -25.23
C LYS A 12 17.96 -10.19 -24.03
N ALA A 13 18.89 -9.24 -24.19
CA ALA A 13 19.75 -8.76 -23.10
C ALA A 13 18.95 -8.06 -22.01
N MET A 14 18.02 -7.18 -22.36
CA MET A 14 17.11 -6.51 -21.40
C MET A 14 16.24 -7.51 -20.64
N ARG A 15 15.63 -8.49 -21.31
CA ARG A 15 14.85 -9.54 -20.65
C ARG A 15 15.70 -10.34 -19.66
N LYS A 16 16.91 -10.71 -20.04
CA LYS A 16 17.84 -11.42 -19.16
C LYS A 16 18.19 -10.59 -17.93
N GLN A 17 18.44 -9.31 -18.08
CA GLN A 17 18.72 -8.38 -16.98
C GLN A 17 17.52 -8.25 -16.04
N ILE A 18 16.30 -8.10 -16.57
CA ILE A 18 15.07 -8.03 -15.79
C ILE A 18 14.88 -9.32 -14.96
N GLU A 19 15.02 -10.49 -15.56
CA GLU A 19 14.90 -11.77 -14.85
C GLU A 19 15.99 -11.96 -13.78
N GLN A 20 17.20 -11.48 -14.05
CA GLN A 20 18.29 -11.47 -13.08
C GLN A 20 17.96 -10.56 -11.87
N HIS A 21 17.45 -9.35 -12.11
CA HIS A 21 17.01 -8.43 -11.05
C HIS A 21 15.84 -9.03 -10.24
N LYS A 22 14.86 -9.64 -10.89
CA LYS A 22 13.77 -10.36 -10.20
C LYS A 22 14.30 -11.50 -9.31
N ALA A 23 15.25 -12.28 -9.80
CA ALA A 23 15.83 -13.39 -9.03
C ALA A 23 16.60 -12.89 -7.79
N ILE A 24 17.39 -11.81 -7.94
CA ILE A 24 18.09 -11.17 -6.82
C ILE A 24 17.08 -10.64 -5.82
N GLY A 25 16.09 -9.84 -6.26
CA GLY A 25 15.05 -9.28 -5.41
C GLY A 25 14.27 -10.36 -4.64
N ARG A 26 13.89 -11.44 -5.33
CA ARG A 26 13.20 -12.59 -4.71
C ARG A 26 14.04 -13.21 -3.60
N ARG A 27 15.33 -13.44 -3.82
CA ARG A 27 16.23 -13.95 -2.79
C ARG A 27 16.31 -13.02 -1.59
N MET A 28 16.37 -11.71 -1.83
CA MET A 28 16.48 -10.71 -0.76
C MET A 28 15.28 -10.76 0.18
N TRP A 29 14.06 -10.70 -0.34
CA TRP A 29 12.87 -10.70 0.53
C TRP A 29 12.61 -12.10 1.12
N GLN A 30 12.84 -13.18 0.39
CA GLN A 30 12.68 -14.55 0.91
C GLN A 30 13.60 -14.86 2.10
N GLN A 31 14.85 -14.39 2.08
CA GLN A 31 15.78 -14.58 3.19
C GLN A 31 15.40 -13.82 4.46
N ARG A 32 14.51 -12.85 4.36
CA ARG A 32 14.06 -12.02 5.48
C ARG A 32 12.61 -12.23 5.86
N LEU A 33 11.89 -13.06 5.10
CA LEU A 33 10.49 -13.35 5.32
C LEU A 33 10.27 -13.89 6.74
N GLY A 34 9.32 -13.29 7.48
CA GLY A 34 8.99 -13.79 8.82
C GLY A 34 8.21 -12.82 9.67
N THR A 35 7.61 -13.35 10.73
CA THR A 35 6.82 -12.63 11.73
C THR A 35 7.64 -12.28 12.99
N SER A 36 8.95 -12.43 12.96
CA SER A 36 9.81 -12.21 14.13
C SER A 36 10.08 -10.75 14.48
N SER A 37 9.57 -9.80 13.68
CA SER A 37 9.70 -8.38 13.97
C SER A 37 8.88 -7.95 15.19
N GLU A 38 9.28 -6.85 15.84
CA GLU A 38 8.55 -6.22 16.94
C GLU A 38 7.15 -5.79 16.52
N PHE A 39 7.01 -5.28 15.29
CA PHE A 39 5.72 -4.95 14.69
C PHE A 39 4.74 -6.14 14.70
N CYS A 40 5.16 -7.29 14.18
CA CYS A 40 4.27 -8.45 14.10
C CYS A 40 3.83 -8.93 15.50
N ARG A 41 4.75 -8.89 16.48
CA ARG A 41 4.42 -9.22 17.88
C ARG A 41 3.45 -8.20 18.46
N ALA A 42 3.71 -6.89 18.27
CA ALA A 42 2.86 -5.82 18.77
C ALA A 42 1.45 -5.89 18.19
N VAL A 43 1.29 -6.14 16.90
CA VAL A 43 -0.02 -6.29 16.25
C VAL A 43 -0.85 -7.41 16.89
N VAL A 44 -0.22 -8.54 17.21
CA VAL A 44 -0.91 -9.67 17.85
C VAL A 44 -1.18 -9.41 19.33
N SER A 45 -0.18 -8.90 20.07
CA SER A 45 -0.29 -8.64 21.51
C SER A 45 -1.35 -7.59 21.85
N ASN A 46 -1.52 -6.59 21.00
CA ASN A 46 -2.55 -5.56 21.16
C ASN A 46 -3.92 -5.95 20.56
N GLY A 47 -4.07 -7.19 20.09
CA GLY A 47 -5.36 -7.71 19.61
C GLY A 47 -5.86 -7.14 18.29
N TYR A 48 -5.01 -6.45 17.50
CA TYR A 48 -5.39 -5.99 16.18
C TYR A 48 -5.66 -7.15 15.22
N LEU A 49 -4.80 -8.18 15.26
CA LEU A 49 -4.93 -9.41 14.50
C LEU A 49 -4.60 -10.63 15.38
N THR A 50 -5.22 -11.76 15.06
CA THR A 50 -4.79 -13.06 15.59
C THR A 50 -3.46 -13.49 14.94
N GLU A 51 -2.74 -14.42 15.56
CA GLU A 51 -1.52 -14.99 14.98
C GLU A 51 -1.72 -15.53 13.54
N LYS A 52 -2.85 -16.22 13.31
CA LYS A 52 -3.19 -16.76 11.99
C LYS A 52 -3.44 -15.64 10.96
N GLN A 53 -4.07 -14.55 11.36
CA GLN A 53 -4.28 -13.39 10.50
C GLN A 53 -2.95 -12.70 10.22
N MET A 54 -2.11 -12.50 11.25
CA MET A 54 -0.77 -11.91 11.07
C MET A 54 0.10 -12.75 10.13
N GLN A 55 0.05 -14.07 10.25
CA GLN A 55 0.77 -14.98 9.35
C GLN A 55 0.30 -14.80 7.89
N ARG A 56 -1.01 -14.76 7.64
CA ARG A 56 -1.55 -14.52 6.30
C ARG A 56 -1.18 -13.14 5.75
N ALA A 57 -1.24 -12.11 6.57
CA ALA A 57 -0.84 -10.76 6.19
C ALA A 57 0.66 -10.69 5.87
N MET A 58 1.51 -11.34 6.69
CA MET A 58 2.94 -11.46 6.45
C MET A 58 3.24 -12.12 5.10
N GLU A 59 2.59 -13.23 4.79
CA GLU A 59 2.77 -13.93 3.51
C GLU A 59 2.27 -13.08 2.33
N ARG A 60 1.09 -12.46 2.48
CA ARG A 60 0.48 -11.59 1.47
C ARG A 60 1.39 -10.44 1.08
N TYR A 61 1.89 -9.71 2.08
CA TYR A 61 2.76 -8.54 1.87
C TYR A 61 4.24 -8.88 1.82
N ARG A 62 4.59 -10.16 2.00
CA ARG A 62 5.99 -10.62 2.03
C ARG A 62 6.81 -9.88 3.09
N LEU A 63 6.23 -9.64 4.28
CA LEU A 63 6.89 -8.87 5.33
C LEU A 63 8.21 -9.51 5.73
N GLY A 64 9.23 -8.68 5.87
CA GLY A 64 10.54 -9.10 6.34
C GLY A 64 10.78 -8.69 7.79
N ALA A 65 11.77 -9.35 8.41
CA ALA A 65 12.31 -8.94 9.70
C ALA A 65 13.80 -8.63 9.58
N SER A 66 14.21 -7.49 10.14
CA SER A 66 15.62 -7.14 10.27
C SER A 66 16.22 -7.81 11.51
N ARG A 67 17.57 -7.90 11.56
CA ARG A 67 18.26 -8.56 12.67
C ARG A 67 18.07 -7.87 14.01
N ASP A 68 17.78 -6.58 13.99
CA ASP A 68 17.59 -5.71 15.15
C ASP A 68 16.11 -5.53 15.51
N GLY A 69 15.22 -6.41 15.03
CA GLY A 69 13.79 -6.47 15.38
C GLY A 69 12.86 -5.61 14.54
N GLY A 70 13.39 -4.79 13.61
CA GLY A 70 12.54 -3.99 12.74
C GLY A 70 11.77 -4.83 11.72
N VAL A 71 10.60 -4.36 11.33
CA VAL A 71 9.85 -4.89 10.18
C VAL A 71 10.41 -4.31 8.88
N ILE A 72 10.45 -5.12 7.84
CA ILE A 72 10.81 -4.66 6.49
C ILE A 72 9.56 -4.68 5.62
N PHE A 73 9.10 -3.51 5.23
CA PHE A 73 8.01 -3.32 4.26
C PHE A 73 8.61 -3.25 2.85
N TRP A 74 8.60 -4.39 2.15
CA TRP A 74 9.16 -4.48 0.82
C TRP A 74 8.29 -3.76 -0.21
N GLN A 75 8.87 -2.86 -0.96
CA GLN A 75 8.24 -2.22 -2.11
C GLN A 75 8.50 -3.07 -3.35
N ILE A 76 7.51 -3.85 -3.74
CA ILE A 76 7.55 -4.74 -4.90
C ILE A 76 6.49 -4.24 -5.87
N ASP A 77 6.89 -3.94 -7.10
CA ASP A 77 6.01 -3.39 -8.11
C ASP A 77 5.05 -4.42 -8.73
N GLU A 78 4.17 -3.96 -9.60
CA GLU A 78 3.20 -4.78 -10.33
C GLU A 78 3.86 -5.80 -11.28
N CYS A 79 5.13 -5.60 -11.62
CA CYS A 79 5.94 -6.53 -12.40
C CYS A 79 6.72 -7.54 -11.54
N ASP A 80 6.48 -7.57 -10.21
CA ASP A 80 7.19 -8.42 -9.24
C ASP A 80 8.68 -8.09 -9.09
N GLN A 81 9.05 -6.85 -9.38
CA GLN A 81 10.40 -6.37 -9.18
C GLN A 81 10.49 -5.69 -7.82
N LEU A 82 11.46 -6.12 -7.02
CA LEU A 82 11.78 -5.45 -5.77
C LEU A 82 12.42 -4.09 -6.09
N ARG A 83 11.84 -3.02 -5.60
CA ARG A 83 12.35 -1.65 -5.69
C ARG A 83 13.22 -1.32 -4.50
N ASP A 84 12.66 -1.42 -3.30
CA ASP A 84 13.36 -1.16 -2.04
C ASP A 84 12.66 -1.89 -0.88
N GLY A 85 13.09 -1.66 0.33
CA GLY A 85 12.44 -2.11 1.57
C GLY A 85 12.60 -1.06 2.65
N LYS A 86 11.48 -0.58 3.18
CA LYS A 86 11.46 0.35 4.30
C LYS A 86 11.56 -0.41 5.61
N ILE A 87 12.61 -0.20 6.36
CA ILE A 87 12.83 -0.81 7.68
C ILE A 87 12.32 0.14 8.75
N MET A 88 11.37 -0.32 9.53
CA MET A 88 10.75 0.45 10.61
C MET A 88 10.73 -0.33 11.91
N HIS A 89 10.79 0.41 13.02
CA HIS A 89 10.69 -0.14 14.34
C HIS A 89 9.42 0.33 15.03
N TYR A 90 8.85 -0.56 15.82
CA TYR A 90 7.61 -0.32 16.54
C TYR A 90 7.80 -0.65 18.02
N CYS A 91 7.14 0.10 18.88
CA CYS A 91 7.06 -0.18 20.30
C CYS A 91 6.05 -1.32 20.60
N PRO A 92 6.04 -1.89 21.80
CA PRO A 92 5.09 -2.95 22.18
C PRO A 92 3.62 -2.55 22.07
N ASP A 93 3.30 -1.27 22.14
CA ASP A 93 1.95 -0.70 21.95
C ASP A 93 1.55 -0.52 20.48
N CYS A 94 2.37 -1.03 19.57
CA CYS A 94 2.19 -0.91 18.13
C CYS A 94 2.28 0.52 17.56
N HIS A 95 2.82 1.48 18.32
CA HIS A 95 3.19 2.78 17.82
C HIS A 95 4.61 2.75 17.23
N ARG A 96 4.86 3.66 16.29
CA ARG A 96 6.20 3.81 15.71
C ARG A 96 7.19 4.20 16.80
N ASP A 97 8.33 3.52 16.83
CA ASP A 97 9.48 3.94 17.65
C ASP A 97 10.11 5.19 17.02
N HIS A 98 9.94 6.34 17.67
CA HIS A 98 10.44 7.63 17.20
C HIS A 98 11.93 7.83 17.45
N ASP A 99 12.54 7.06 18.35
CA ASP A 99 13.97 7.10 18.63
C ASP A 99 14.78 6.41 17.53
N ARG A 100 14.14 5.55 16.75
CA ARG A 100 14.72 4.80 15.64
C ARG A 100 14.20 5.31 14.29
N LYS A 101 15.07 6.06 13.58
CA LYS A 101 14.70 6.58 12.25
C LYS A 101 14.48 5.45 11.24
N PRO A 102 13.48 5.58 10.36
CA PRO A 102 13.32 4.65 9.24
C PRO A 102 14.59 4.59 8.40
N THR A 103 14.92 3.40 7.93
CA THR A 103 16.03 3.22 7.00
C THR A 103 15.60 2.38 5.80
N TRP A 104 16.42 2.37 4.75
CA TRP A 104 16.10 1.71 3.50
C TRP A 104 17.06 0.54 3.24
N ALA A 105 16.50 -0.60 2.87
CA ALA A 105 17.26 -1.82 2.60
C ALA A 105 18.27 -1.61 1.47
N ALA A 106 17.88 -0.93 0.39
CA ALA A 106 18.77 -0.63 -0.72
C ALA A 106 19.97 0.22 -0.31
N TYR A 107 19.78 1.20 0.59
CA TYR A 107 20.88 2.00 1.14
C TYR A 107 21.90 1.10 1.87
N LEU A 108 21.40 0.23 2.76
CA LEU A 108 22.26 -0.68 3.52
C LEU A 108 23.01 -1.67 2.60
N LEU A 109 22.31 -2.24 1.61
CA LEU A 109 22.87 -3.20 0.68
C LEU A 109 23.91 -2.56 -0.25
N ARG A 110 23.69 -1.32 -0.70
CA ARG A 110 24.68 -0.55 -1.48
C ARG A 110 25.94 -0.30 -0.65
N LYS A 111 25.78 0.08 0.61
CA LYS A 111 26.91 0.31 1.54
C LYS A 111 27.78 -0.93 1.69
N HIS A 112 27.21 -2.13 1.56
CA HIS A 112 27.92 -3.41 1.64
C HIS A 112 28.28 -4.03 0.28
N GLY A 113 28.08 -3.30 -0.83
CA GLY A 113 28.39 -3.78 -2.17
C GLY A 113 27.53 -4.96 -2.65
N GLN A 114 26.36 -5.15 -2.03
CA GLN A 114 25.46 -6.30 -2.29
C GLN A 114 24.35 -5.99 -3.31
N LEU A 115 24.25 -4.74 -3.76
CA LEU A 115 23.25 -4.33 -4.72
C LEU A 115 23.90 -3.87 -6.03
N PRO A 116 23.42 -4.34 -7.20
CA PRO A 116 23.91 -3.86 -8.50
C PRO A 116 23.78 -2.34 -8.64
N LYS A 117 24.73 -1.70 -9.34
CA LYS A 117 24.73 -0.25 -9.52
C LYS A 117 23.46 0.27 -10.22
N GLU A 118 22.98 -0.51 -11.19
CA GLU A 118 21.80 -0.20 -12.01
C GLU A 118 20.48 -0.59 -11.34
N TRP A 119 20.50 -0.91 -10.04
CA TRP A 119 19.28 -1.26 -9.32
C TRP A 119 18.35 -0.05 -9.23
N ASN A 120 17.14 -0.20 -9.78
CA ASN A 120 16.12 0.84 -9.70
C ASN A 120 15.50 0.83 -8.29
N THR A 121 15.68 1.93 -7.59
CA THR A 121 15.12 2.21 -6.26
C THR A 121 13.99 3.24 -6.27
N ASP A 122 13.36 3.47 -7.43
CA ASP A 122 12.17 4.35 -7.49
C ASP A 122 11.07 3.72 -6.65
N HIS A 123 10.66 4.43 -5.62
CA HIS A 123 9.66 3.95 -4.68
C HIS A 123 8.29 3.80 -5.34
N CYS A 124 7.66 2.65 -5.13
CA CYS A 124 6.28 2.37 -5.52
C CYS A 124 5.37 2.26 -4.29
N LEU A 125 4.07 2.10 -4.51
CA LEU A 125 3.14 1.82 -3.41
C LEU A 125 3.49 0.45 -2.77
N PHE A 126 3.50 0.41 -1.44
CA PHE A 126 3.60 -0.85 -0.71
C PHE A 126 2.39 -1.72 -1.01
N GLY A 127 2.61 -3.01 -1.25
CA GLY A 127 1.56 -3.95 -1.64
C GLY A 127 1.22 -3.97 -3.13
N LEU A 128 1.88 -3.16 -3.98
CA LEU A 128 1.54 -3.04 -5.40
C LEU A 128 1.59 -4.37 -6.16
N HIS A 129 2.44 -5.30 -5.76
CA HIS A 129 2.51 -6.67 -6.32
C HIS A 129 1.22 -7.47 -6.17
N LEU A 130 0.31 -7.07 -5.27
CA LEU A 130 -0.99 -7.72 -5.07
C LEU A 130 -1.94 -7.51 -6.25
N LEU A 131 -1.72 -6.50 -7.10
CA LEU A 131 -2.52 -6.29 -8.30
C LEU A 131 -2.54 -7.49 -9.23
N LYS A 132 -1.51 -8.34 -9.20
CA LYS A 132 -1.47 -9.59 -9.98
C LYS A 132 -2.58 -10.58 -9.62
N THR A 133 -3.16 -10.44 -8.44
CA THR A 133 -4.27 -11.29 -7.99
C THR A 133 -5.62 -10.82 -8.53
N LEU A 134 -5.65 -9.63 -9.13
CA LEU A 134 -6.85 -9.06 -9.73
C LEU A 134 -7.02 -9.55 -11.17
N PRO A 135 -8.28 -9.73 -11.64
CA PRO A 135 -8.55 -9.81 -13.05
C PRO A 135 -8.07 -8.52 -13.73
N LEU A 136 -7.65 -8.64 -15.01
CA LEU A 136 -7.28 -7.47 -15.79
C LEU A 136 -8.40 -6.41 -15.73
N PRO A 137 -8.05 -5.11 -15.66
CA PRO A 137 -9.05 -4.05 -15.70
C PRO A 137 -9.94 -4.22 -16.93
N LEU A 138 -11.24 -4.09 -16.75
CA LEU A 138 -12.15 -4.05 -17.89
C LEU A 138 -11.78 -2.84 -18.75
N PRO A 139 -11.83 -2.96 -20.09
CA PRO A 139 -11.61 -1.81 -20.95
C PRO A 139 -12.59 -0.71 -20.56
N ILE A 140 -12.09 0.51 -20.38
CA ILE A 140 -12.88 1.67 -19.96
C ILE A 140 -13.97 1.90 -21.03
N TRP A 141 -15.20 1.50 -20.71
CA TRP A 141 -16.37 1.89 -21.48
C TRP A 141 -16.62 3.38 -21.23
N ARG A 142 -16.36 4.20 -22.22
CA ARG A 142 -16.76 5.61 -22.21
C ARG A 142 -18.29 5.66 -22.24
N GLY A 143 -18.93 5.76 -21.10
CA GLY A 143 -20.36 5.99 -21.02
C GLY A 143 -21.09 5.24 -19.91
N ALA A 144 -20.83 5.59 -18.65
CA ALA A 144 -21.80 5.47 -17.57
C ALA A 144 -21.36 6.39 -16.41
N ILE A 145 -21.70 7.67 -16.51
CA ILE A 145 -21.70 8.58 -15.36
C ILE A 145 -22.98 8.27 -14.58
N THR A 146 -22.88 7.51 -13.50
CA THR A 146 -23.94 7.49 -12.49
C THR A 146 -23.50 8.36 -11.31
N SER A 147 -24.33 9.33 -11.02
CA SER A 147 -24.15 10.45 -10.11
C SER A 147 -23.71 10.06 -8.69
N ALA A 148 -22.82 10.90 -8.13
CA ALA A 148 -22.25 10.82 -6.78
C ALA A 148 -23.26 11.09 -5.62
N SER A 149 -24.59 11.06 -5.85
CA SER A 149 -25.60 11.57 -4.90
C SER A 149 -26.18 10.55 -3.92
N GLU A 150 -25.74 9.29 -3.89
CA GLU A 150 -26.39 8.25 -3.05
C GLU A 150 -25.62 7.81 -1.80
N TYR A 151 -24.57 8.50 -1.38
CA TYR A 151 -23.76 8.08 -0.22
C TYR A 151 -23.99 8.91 1.05
N SER A 152 -25.20 9.41 1.28
CA SER A 152 -25.52 10.13 2.51
C SER A 152 -26.59 9.37 3.29
N SER A 153 -26.22 8.54 4.19
CA SER A 153 -26.87 8.15 5.46
C SER A 153 -26.57 6.71 5.87
N ALA A 154 -25.62 6.48 6.77
CA ALA A 154 -25.63 5.28 7.60
C ALA A 154 -24.83 5.47 8.90
N LYS A 155 -25.50 5.23 10.01
CA LYS A 155 -25.01 5.31 11.41
C LYS A 155 -24.12 4.11 11.86
N THR A 156 -23.56 3.36 10.95
CA THR A 156 -22.62 2.26 11.24
C THR A 156 -21.28 2.64 10.60
N ILE A 157 -20.15 2.18 11.17
CA ILE A 157 -18.85 2.29 10.50
C ILE A 157 -18.91 1.42 9.25
N CYS A 158 -19.61 1.89 8.25
CA CYS A 158 -19.61 1.29 6.93
C CYS A 158 -18.49 1.98 6.16
N LEU A 159 -17.34 1.30 6.08
CA LEU A 159 -16.50 1.49 4.91
C LEU A 159 -17.42 1.23 3.71
N PRO A 160 -17.34 2.03 2.62
CA PRO A 160 -18.21 1.83 1.48
C PRO A 160 -18.19 0.34 1.10
N PRO A 161 -19.33 -0.32 0.91
CA PRO A 161 -19.36 -1.74 0.60
C PRO A 161 -18.57 -1.95 -0.69
N SER A 162 -17.62 -2.88 -0.67
CA SER A 162 -17.31 -3.59 -1.89
C SER A 162 -18.65 -4.17 -2.32
N GLN A 163 -19.22 -3.76 -3.44
CA GLN A 163 -20.52 -4.27 -3.86
C GLN A 163 -20.45 -5.78 -4.07
N GLY A 164 -20.60 -6.52 -2.98
CA GLY A 164 -20.70 -7.96 -2.92
C GLY A 164 -22.16 -8.38 -2.86
N GLY A 165 -22.75 -8.44 -4.01
CA GLY A 165 -24.04 -9.08 -4.25
C GLY A 165 -23.96 -9.86 -5.53
N ALA A 166 -23.92 -11.21 -5.43
CA ALA A 166 -24.09 -12.19 -6.46
C ALA A 166 -23.19 -12.12 -7.71
N ARG A 167 -22.16 -12.97 -7.75
CA ARG A 167 -21.66 -13.75 -8.90
C ARG A 167 -21.85 -13.13 -10.30
N CYS A 168 -21.23 -12.00 -10.53
CA CYS A 168 -20.76 -11.60 -11.85
C CYS A 168 -19.62 -10.62 -11.57
N GLY A 169 -18.37 -11.02 -11.81
CA GLY A 169 -17.11 -10.32 -11.66
C GLY A 169 -17.12 -8.98 -10.93
N SER A 170 -17.32 -8.94 -9.62
CA SER A 170 -17.24 -7.66 -8.89
C SER A 170 -15.77 -7.23 -8.89
N ALA A 171 -15.49 -6.12 -9.56
CA ALA A 171 -14.15 -5.53 -9.57
C ALA A 171 -13.72 -5.24 -8.12
N THR A 172 -12.69 -5.95 -7.65
CA THR A 172 -12.13 -5.73 -6.33
C THR A 172 -11.65 -4.29 -6.23
N SER A 173 -12.09 -3.56 -5.20
CA SER A 173 -11.69 -2.17 -4.99
C SER A 173 -10.30 -2.11 -4.39
N ILE A 174 -9.53 -1.11 -4.77
CA ILE A 174 -8.21 -0.82 -4.22
C ILE A 174 -8.36 0.31 -3.21
N ALA A 175 -7.88 0.07 -2.00
CA ALA A 175 -7.80 1.07 -0.94
C ALA A 175 -6.35 1.50 -0.75
N VAL A 176 -6.10 2.80 -0.69
CA VAL A 176 -4.77 3.38 -0.48
C VAL A 176 -4.77 4.17 0.82
N VAL A 177 -3.86 3.84 1.71
CA VAL A 177 -3.63 4.50 3.01
C VAL A 177 -2.24 5.12 3.07
N GLU A 178 -1.94 5.89 4.11
CA GLU A 178 -0.61 6.49 4.30
C GLU A 178 0.40 5.45 4.78
N ALA A 179 0.12 4.77 5.89
CA ALA A 179 1.05 3.89 6.56
C ALA A 179 0.94 2.42 6.14
N GLU A 180 2.09 1.76 6.01
CA GLU A 180 2.17 0.33 5.73
C GLU A 180 1.52 -0.53 6.84
N LYS A 181 1.64 -0.09 8.12
CA LYS A 181 0.95 -0.70 9.27
C LYS A 181 -0.54 -0.84 9.00
N THR A 182 -1.16 0.27 8.61
CA THR A 182 -2.59 0.36 8.33
C THR A 182 -3.00 -0.57 7.19
N ALA A 183 -2.24 -0.59 6.08
CA ALA A 183 -2.53 -1.51 4.97
C ALA A 183 -2.48 -2.98 5.40
N VAL A 184 -1.47 -3.38 6.17
CA VAL A 184 -1.30 -4.76 6.67
C VAL A 184 -2.46 -5.17 7.55
N ILE A 185 -2.82 -4.38 8.56
CA ILE A 185 -3.91 -4.69 9.50
C ILE A 185 -5.26 -4.70 8.77
N MET A 186 -5.54 -3.67 7.97
CA MET A 186 -6.80 -3.54 7.26
C MET A 186 -7.02 -4.66 6.25
N SER A 187 -5.97 -5.26 5.70
CA SER A 187 -6.10 -6.38 4.76
C SER A 187 -6.73 -7.64 5.36
N GLU A 188 -6.67 -7.79 6.68
CA GLU A 188 -7.34 -8.88 7.42
C GLU A 188 -8.66 -8.44 8.06
N VAL A 189 -8.80 -7.16 8.39
CA VAL A 189 -10.01 -6.59 8.99
C VAL A 189 -11.08 -6.33 7.93
N LYS A 190 -10.67 -5.90 6.72
CA LYS A 190 -11.53 -5.61 5.58
C LYS A 190 -10.96 -6.24 4.30
N PRO A 191 -11.04 -7.57 4.17
CA PRO A 191 -10.43 -8.32 3.07
C PRO A 191 -11.09 -8.10 1.71
N ASP A 192 -12.21 -7.37 1.65
CA ASP A 192 -12.90 -7.02 0.38
C ASP A 192 -12.12 -6.02 -0.47
N TYR A 193 -11.07 -5.41 0.09
CA TYR A 193 -10.19 -4.48 -0.59
C TYR A 193 -8.79 -5.05 -0.76
N ILE A 194 -8.10 -4.62 -1.81
CA ILE A 194 -6.64 -4.67 -1.84
C ILE A 194 -6.12 -3.39 -1.20
N TRP A 195 -5.43 -3.54 -0.07
CA TRP A 195 -4.87 -2.43 0.68
C TRP A 195 -3.44 -2.15 0.26
N LEU A 196 -3.18 -0.91 -0.13
CA LEU A 196 -1.87 -0.40 -0.51
C LEU A 196 -1.49 0.76 0.38
N ALA A 197 -0.20 1.06 0.53
CA ALA A 197 0.24 2.23 1.28
C ALA A 197 1.22 3.09 0.48
N THR A 198 1.15 4.40 0.71
CA THR A 198 2.08 5.36 0.10
C THR A 198 3.46 5.32 0.76
N GLY A 199 3.51 4.98 2.05
CA GLY A 199 4.71 4.96 2.86
C GLY A 199 5.07 6.28 3.52
N GLY A 200 4.19 7.29 3.44
CA GLY A 200 4.35 8.59 4.11
C GLY A 200 3.43 9.67 3.57
N LYS A 201 3.21 10.71 4.36
CA LYS A 201 2.24 11.80 4.10
C LYS A 201 2.41 12.44 2.71
N THR A 202 3.64 12.75 2.32
CA THR A 202 3.96 13.46 1.07
C THR A 202 4.26 12.53 -0.11
N GLU A 203 4.10 11.24 0.09
CA GLU A 203 4.51 10.24 -0.89
C GLU A 203 3.45 9.95 -1.96
N LEU A 204 2.19 10.35 -1.75
CA LEU A 204 1.14 10.21 -2.73
C LEU A 204 1.35 11.19 -3.89
N ASN A 205 1.26 10.71 -5.12
CA ASN A 205 1.22 11.51 -6.33
C ASN A 205 0.57 10.73 -7.48
N VAL A 206 0.24 11.42 -8.57
CA VAL A 206 -0.43 10.83 -9.74
C VAL A 206 0.40 9.72 -10.38
N ALA A 207 1.72 9.85 -10.40
CA ALA A 207 2.59 8.84 -11.01
C ALA A 207 2.57 7.52 -10.25
N LYS A 208 2.56 7.55 -8.90
CA LYS A 208 2.42 6.34 -8.05
C LYS A 208 1.06 5.68 -8.19
N LEU A 209 0.00 6.42 -8.50
CA LEU A 209 -1.34 5.87 -8.73
C LEU A 209 -1.51 5.28 -10.14
N ARG A 210 -0.61 5.58 -11.09
CA ARG A 210 -0.73 5.13 -12.49
C ARG A 210 -0.91 3.62 -12.67
N PRO A 211 -0.21 2.73 -11.93
CA PRO A 211 -0.44 1.28 -12.02
C PRO A 211 -1.85 0.84 -11.62
N LEU A 212 -2.60 1.70 -10.93
CA LEU A 212 -3.96 1.44 -10.47
C LEU A 212 -5.03 1.88 -11.48
N ALA A 213 -4.63 2.53 -12.59
CA ALA A 213 -5.54 3.02 -13.61
C ALA A 213 -6.43 1.86 -14.14
N GLY A 214 -7.74 2.12 -14.28
CA GLY A 214 -8.73 1.11 -14.67
C GLY A 214 -9.32 0.29 -13.53
N HIS A 215 -8.85 0.47 -12.29
CA HIS A 215 -9.45 -0.11 -11.09
C HIS A 215 -10.26 0.94 -10.32
N ARG A 216 -11.20 0.48 -9.49
CA ARG A 216 -11.88 1.34 -8.53
C ARG A 216 -10.92 1.66 -7.39
N ILE A 217 -10.55 2.93 -7.24
CA ILE A 217 -9.58 3.41 -6.24
C ILE A 217 -10.30 4.24 -5.18
N ILE A 218 -10.01 3.96 -3.92
CA ILE A 218 -10.48 4.73 -2.78
C ILE A 218 -9.26 5.10 -1.94
N LEU A 219 -9.05 6.38 -1.73
CA LEU A 219 -7.99 6.92 -0.89
C LEU A 219 -8.52 7.16 0.53
N PHE A 220 -7.75 6.76 1.53
CA PHE A 220 -8.06 6.94 2.94
C PHE A 220 -6.91 7.74 3.59
N PRO A 221 -6.92 9.08 3.45
CA PRO A 221 -5.92 9.91 4.12
C PRO A 221 -6.05 9.82 5.63
N ASP A 222 -4.91 9.90 6.34
CA ASP A 222 -4.90 10.10 7.78
C ASP A 222 -5.49 11.49 8.08
N THR A 223 -6.07 11.66 9.28
CA THR A 223 -6.63 12.96 9.65
C THR A 223 -5.56 13.89 10.26
N ASP A 224 -5.85 15.18 10.25
CA ASP A 224 -5.09 16.18 10.98
C ASP A 224 -6.02 17.32 11.46
N GLU A 225 -5.50 18.22 12.30
CA GLU A 225 -6.32 19.26 12.95
C GLU A 225 -7.07 20.13 11.94
N ASP A 226 -6.38 20.49 10.85
CA ASP A 226 -6.89 21.43 9.85
C ASP A 226 -7.51 20.74 8.63
N GLY A 227 -7.51 19.41 8.55
CA GLY A 227 -7.94 18.66 7.37
C GLY A 227 -7.05 18.90 6.13
N GLN A 228 -5.79 19.27 6.33
CA GLN A 228 -4.86 19.57 5.25
C GLN A 228 -4.54 18.32 4.43
N THR A 229 -4.27 17.18 5.10
CA THR A 229 -3.96 15.91 4.44
C THR A 229 -5.13 15.48 3.54
N TYR A 230 -6.37 15.61 4.02
CA TYR A 230 -7.55 15.31 3.22
C TYR A 230 -7.61 16.18 1.95
N ARG A 231 -7.41 17.50 2.08
CA ARG A 231 -7.45 18.42 0.92
C ARG A 231 -6.33 18.13 -0.09
N GLU A 232 -5.12 17.84 0.38
CA GLU A 232 -3.99 17.50 -0.47
C GLU A 232 -4.28 16.22 -1.27
N TRP A 233 -4.77 15.17 -0.61
CA TRP A 233 -5.12 13.91 -1.25
C TRP A 233 -6.31 14.06 -2.21
N TYR A 234 -7.26 14.93 -1.87
CA TYR A 234 -8.38 15.26 -2.74
C TYR A 234 -7.91 15.90 -4.05
N GLY A 235 -7.02 16.89 -3.99
CA GLY A 235 -6.45 17.51 -5.19
C GLY A 235 -5.64 16.52 -6.06
N ILE A 236 -4.91 15.59 -5.43
CA ILE A 236 -4.21 14.52 -6.17
C ILE A 236 -5.21 13.57 -6.82
N ALA A 237 -6.31 13.22 -6.13
CA ALA A 237 -7.36 12.37 -6.68
C ALA A 237 -8.06 13.00 -7.88
N GLU A 238 -8.35 14.31 -7.84
CA GLU A 238 -8.91 15.05 -8.98
C GLU A 238 -7.96 15.01 -10.18
N ALA A 239 -6.68 15.37 -9.98
CA ALA A 239 -5.68 15.33 -11.05
C ALA A 239 -5.49 13.92 -11.63
N ALA A 240 -5.48 12.90 -10.78
CA ALA A 240 -5.37 11.51 -11.23
C ALA A 240 -6.64 11.05 -11.97
N SER A 241 -7.83 11.49 -11.53
CA SER A 241 -9.11 11.19 -12.20
C SER A 241 -9.17 11.74 -13.62
N GLU A 242 -8.66 12.95 -13.83
CA GLU A 242 -8.52 13.54 -15.18
C GLU A 242 -7.59 12.70 -16.06
N VAL A 243 -6.41 12.33 -15.53
CA VAL A 243 -5.41 11.56 -16.29
C VAL A 243 -5.91 10.14 -16.62
N PHE A 244 -6.65 9.50 -15.71
CA PHE A 244 -7.10 8.11 -15.89
C PHE A 244 -8.46 8.02 -16.58
N GLY A 245 -9.21 9.13 -16.69
CA GLY A 245 -10.51 9.17 -17.31
C GLY A 245 -11.61 8.49 -16.51
N HIS A 246 -11.42 8.27 -15.20
CA HIS A 246 -12.42 7.75 -14.28
C HIS A 246 -12.20 8.31 -12.86
N PRO A 247 -13.27 8.44 -12.04
CA PRO A 247 -13.18 9.06 -10.74
C PRO A 247 -12.38 8.21 -9.73
N ILE A 248 -11.57 8.89 -8.93
CA ILE A 248 -10.91 8.34 -7.75
C ILE A 248 -11.64 8.93 -6.53
N THR A 249 -12.08 8.06 -5.62
CA THR A 249 -12.81 8.48 -4.42
C THR A 249 -11.83 8.77 -3.29
N VAL A 250 -12.05 9.87 -2.56
CA VAL A 250 -11.36 10.13 -1.29
C VAL A 250 -12.36 9.96 -0.15
N SER A 251 -12.03 9.07 0.79
CA SER A 251 -12.89 8.80 1.93
C SER A 251 -12.77 9.93 2.96
N SER A 252 -13.90 10.50 3.32
CA SER A 252 -14.00 11.51 4.40
C SER A 252 -14.28 10.90 5.77
N ILE A 253 -14.17 9.60 5.93
CA ILE A 253 -14.59 8.90 7.15
C ILE A 253 -13.85 9.38 8.39
N LEU A 254 -12.53 9.60 8.28
CA LEU A 254 -11.73 10.12 9.39
C LEU A 254 -12.11 11.58 9.70
N GLU A 255 -12.27 12.42 8.68
CA GLU A 255 -12.68 13.81 8.87
C GLU A 255 -14.04 13.96 9.55
N GLN A 256 -14.97 13.04 9.26
CA GLN A 256 -16.33 13.08 9.81
C GLN A 256 -16.43 12.45 11.20
N ARG A 257 -15.57 11.49 11.55
CA ARG A 257 -15.72 10.68 12.77
C ARG A 257 -14.68 10.94 13.84
N ALA A 258 -13.50 11.42 13.48
CA ALA A 258 -12.46 11.71 14.45
C ALA A 258 -12.87 12.90 15.34
N THR A 259 -12.69 12.73 16.63
CA THR A 259 -12.82 13.82 17.61
C THR A 259 -11.71 14.85 17.43
N PRO A 260 -11.83 16.07 17.96
CA PRO A 260 -10.75 17.06 17.91
C PRO A 260 -9.42 16.53 18.48
N ALA A 261 -9.46 15.77 19.58
CA ALA A 261 -8.27 15.15 20.17
C ALA A 261 -7.64 14.11 19.23
N GLN A 262 -8.44 13.29 18.58
CA GLN A 262 -7.98 12.33 17.60
C GLN A 262 -7.38 13.00 16.36
N LYS A 263 -7.95 14.11 15.91
CA LYS A 263 -7.38 14.92 14.81
C LYS A 263 -6.02 15.51 15.19
N ALA A 264 -5.89 16.04 16.40
CA ALA A 264 -4.60 16.52 16.93
C ALA A 264 -3.56 15.39 17.02
N ALA A 265 -3.99 14.18 17.37
CA ALA A 265 -3.17 12.98 17.40
C ALA A 265 -2.88 12.40 15.99
N LYS A 266 -3.52 12.92 14.92
CA LYS A 266 -3.34 12.48 13.52
C LYS A 266 -3.58 11.00 13.34
N ILE A 267 -4.74 10.53 13.83
CA ILE A 267 -5.07 9.12 13.79
C ILE A 267 -5.24 8.59 12.37
N ASP A 268 -4.97 7.31 12.21
CA ASP A 268 -5.23 6.55 11.00
C ASP A 268 -6.55 5.74 11.09
N LEU A 269 -6.84 4.97 10.06
CA LEU A 269 -8.05 4.15 10.01
C LEU A 269 -8.06 3.02 11.03
N VAL A 270 -6.90 2.49 11.42
CA VAL A 270 -6.78 1.45 12.45
C VAL A 270 -7.08 2.05 13.82
N ASP A 271 -6.55 3.23 14.12
CA ASP A 271 -6.79 3.92 15.38
C ASP A 271 -8.28 4.28 15.56
N LEU A 272 -8.98 4.61 14.45
CA LEU A 272 -10.44 4.82 14.49
C LEU A 272 -11.22 3.54 14.80
N LEU A 273 -10.81 2.40 14.24
CA LEU A 273 -11.52 1.12 14.39
C LEU A 273 -11.17 0.40 15.69
N PHE A 274 -9.99 0.63 16.22
CA PHE A 274 -9.48 0.04 17.46
C PHE A 274 -9.06 1.15 18.42
N PRO A 275 -10.02 1.97 18.91
CA PRO A 275 -9.69 3.05 19.82
C PRO A 275 -9.01 2.45 21.06
N GLN A 276 -7.81 2.92 21.37
CA GLN A 276 -7.14 2.59 22.61
C GLN A 276 -7.95 3.18 23.74
N SER A 277 -8.29 2.36 24.73
CA SER A 277 -8.94 2.85 25.94
C SER A 277 -8.02 3.92 26.56
N GLU A 278 -8.54 5.12 26.77
CA GLU A 278 -7.83 6.10 27.57
C GLU A 278 -7.59 5.47 28.96
N VAL A 279 -6.30 5.23 29.27
CA VAL A 279 -5.85 4.75 30.58
C VAL A 279 -5.77 5.91 31.53
#